data_08c10ff42539a351dee8bac7eacf5aec
#
_entry.id   08c10ff42539a351dee8bac7eacf5aec
#
_cell.length_a   1.000
_cell.length_b   1.000
_cell.length_c   1.000
_cell.angle_alpha   90.00
_cell.angle_beta   90.00
_cell.angle_gamma   90.00
#
_symmetry.space_group_name_H-M   'P 1'
#
loop_
_entity.id
_entity.type
_entity.pdbx_description
1 polymer ?
#
loop_
_entity_poly.entity_id
_entity_poly.type
_entity_poly.pdbx_seq_one_letter_code
_entity_poly.pdbx_strand_id
1 'polypeptide(L)'
;MTVETTSIDTLVVGAGQAGVAMSEHLSKLGVPHLVLERARIAERWRTGRWDSLVANGPAWHDRFPNLEFADFDPDAFASKEQVADYFVAYAEKFEAPIRTGVEVKKVVRNAGRQGFTIETSEGTIEANRVVVATGPFQRPVIPPIAPHDSSLTQLHSADYRNPGQLPEGGVLVVGAGSSGVQIADELQRAGKRVYLSVGAHDRPPRAYRGRDFCWWLGVLGEWDAEVMKPGREHVTIAVSGSRGGHTVDFRRLANQGITLVGLTKSFDDGVVTFEANLAENIARGDENYLSLLDAADAYAERNGLDLPEEPEARVIPADPECVTHPLHDLDLAKAGVTSIVWATGYAVDFSWLNVNAFDEKGKPKHQRGVSKEPGIYFLGLPWLSRRGSAFIWGVWHDAKHIADHIVTQRKYLAYYDDSQGQAQSRREESVENTSAGSRIHKVSEMGVN
;
A
#
# COMPACT_ATOMS: atom_id res chain seq x y z
N MET A 1 12.03 38.24 10.64
CA MET A 1 12.77 37.17 9.97
C MET A 1 11.88 36.69 8.83
N THR A 2 12.25 36.98 7.61
CA THR A 2 11.58 36.43 6.41
C THR A 2 11.86 34.93 6.39
N VAL A 3 10.85 34.09 6.60
CA VAL A 3 10.97 32.64 6.41
C VAL A 3 11.28 32.44 4.93
N GLU A 4 12.45 31.94 4.63
CA GLU A 4 12.86 31.61 3.26
C GLU A 4 11.94 30.46 2.78
N THR A 5 11.03 30.76 1.87
CA THR A 5 10.09 29.76 1.33
C THR A 5 10.83 28.94 0.29
N THR A 6 11.10 27.68 0.60
CA THR A 6 11.72 26.75 -0.36
C THR A 6 10.72 26.42 -1.47
N SER A 7 11.09 26.64 -2.73
CA SER A 7 10.29 26.25 -3.89
C SER A 7 10.86 25.00 -4.56
N ILE A 8 10.01 24.04 -4.89
CA ILE A 8 10.39 22.79 -5.56
C ILE A 8 9.42 22.46 -6.70
N ASP A 9 9.89 21.76 -7.74
CA ASP A 9 8.99 21.33 -8.83
C ASP A 9 8.00 20.27 -8.34
N THR A 10 8.48 19.19 -7.74
CA THR A 10 7.63 18.08 -7.29
C THR A 10 7.97 17.69 -5.84
N LEU A 11 6.97 17.75 -4.98
CA LEU A 11 7.06 17.23 -3.60
C LEU A 11 6.49 15.81 -3.55
N VAL A 12 7.22 14.88 -2.95
CA VAL A 12 6.74 13.52 -2.63
C VAL A 12 6.53 13.41 -1.13
N VAL A 13 5.35 12.98 -0.69
CA VAL A 13 5.00 12.87 0.73
C VAL A 13 5.02 11.41 1.14
N GLY A 14 5.99 11.04 2.00
CA GLY A 14 6.26 9.70 2.49
C GLY A 14 7.46 9.04 1.80
N ALA A 15 8.36 8.44 2.60
CA ALA A 15 9.53 7.69 2.14
C ALA A 15 9.45 6.19 2.47
N GLY A 16 8.26 5.61 2.31
CA GLY A 16 8.08 4.17 2.19
C GLY A 16 8.41 3.68 0.78
N GLN A 17 8.07 2.41 0.47
CA GLN A 17 8.28 1.82 -0.85
C GLN A 17 7.79 2.70 -2.01
N ALA A 18 6.66 3.37 -1.85
CA ALA A 18 6.08 4.23 -2.88
C ALA A 18 6.93 5.49 -3.13
N GLY A 19 7.33 6.20 -2.07
CA GLY A 19 8.12 7.43 -2.21
C GLY A 19 9.54 7.18 -2.71
N VAL A 20 10.17 6.09 -2.28
CA VAL A 20 11.50 5.69 -2.75
C VAL A 20 11.47 5.33 -4.25
N ALA A 21 10.46 4.56 -4.69
CA ALA A 21 10.27 4.26 -6.11
C ALA A 21 10.02 5.53 -6.95
N MET A 22 9.20 6.45 -6.41
CA MET A 22 8.91 7.71 -7.10
C MET A 22 10.16 8.56 -7.27
N SER A 23 10.98 8.67 -6.22
CA SER A 23 12.22 9.43 -6.22
C SER A 23 13.21 8.91 -7.27
N GLU A 24 13.39 7.59 -7.39
CA GLU A 24 14.23 7.01 -8.45
C GLU A 24 13.80 7.48 -9.85
N HIS A 25 12.50 7.35 -10.16
CA HIS A 25 12.00 7.70 -11.50
C HIS A 25 12.10 9.21 -11.78
N LEU A 26 11.82 10.05 -10.78
CA LEU A 26 11.97 11.51 -10.93
C LEU A 26 13.44 11.89 -11.14
N SER A 27 14.37 11.29 -10.37
CA SER A 27 15.82 11.50 -10.55
C SER A 27 16.28 11.10 -11.94
N LYS A 28 15.93 9.90 -12.40
CA LYS A 28 16.29 9.40 -13.74
C LYS A 28 15.77 10.27 -14.88
N LEU A 29 14.66 10.95 -14.69
CA LEU A 29 14.04 11.82 -15.67
C LEU A 29 14.41 13.30 -15.50
N GLY A 30 15.33 13.61 -14.58
CA GLY A 30 15.81 14.98 -14.32
C GLY A 30 14.73 15.92 -13.79
N VAL A 31 13.75 15.41 -13.06
CA VAL A 31 12.70 16.21 -12.42
C VAL A 31 13.18 16.64 -11.03
N PRO A 32 13.37 17.97 -10.77
CA PRO A 32 13.70 18.45 -9.44
C PRO A 32 12.59 18.07 -8.45
N HIS A 33 12.95 17.36 -7.38
CA HIS A 33 11.98 16.91 -6.39
C HIS A 33 12.59 16.84 -4.99
N LEU A 34 11.72 16.74 -4.00
CA LEU A 34 12.05 16.51 -2.60
C LEU A 34 11.09 15.47 -2.05
N VAL A 35 11.60 14.53 -1.29
CA VAL A 35 10.77 13.57 -0.54
C VAL A 35 10.77 13.99 0.93
N LEU A 36 9.59 14.15 1.54
CA LEU A 36 9.45 14.40 2.97
C LEU A 36 8.90 13.17 3.67
N GLU A 37 9.58 12.76 4.73
CA GLU A 37 9.18 11.67 5.59
C GLU A 37 9.16 12.12 7.06
N ARG A 38 8.04 11.90 7.74
CA ARG A 38 7.87 12.33 9.15
C ARG A 38 8.74 11.58 10.15
N ALA A 39 9.20 10.38 9.80
CA ALA A 39 10.04 9.54 10.64
C ALA A 39 11.29 9.09 9.86
N ARG A 40 11.61 7.80 9.82
CA ARG A 40 12.73 7.24 9.05
C ARG A 40 12.25 6.65 7.73
N ILE A 41 13.12 6.47 6.78
CA ILE A 41 12.82 5.72 5.55
C ILE A 41 12.28 4.35 5.95
N ALA A 42 11.17 3.94 5.31
CA ALA A 42 10.48 2.68 5.54
C ALA A 42 10.01 2.44 6.99
N GLU A 43 9.72 3.49 7.75
CA GLU A 43 9.35 3.43 9.17
C GLU A 43 8.23 2.42 9.48
N ARG A 44 7.21 2.33 8.62
CA ARG A 44 6.08 1.40 8.85
C ARG A 44 6.48 -0.06 8.79
N TRP A 45 7.54 -0.42 8.10
CA TRP A 45 8.12 -1.75 8.15
C TRP A 45 8.76 -2.02 9.52
N ARG A 46 9.44 -1.05 10.11
CA ARG A 46 10.13 -1.18 11.40
C ARG A 46 9.17 -1.21 12.58
N THR A 47 8.25 -0.24 12.66
CA THR A 47 7.45 0.02 13.87
C THR A 47 5.97 -0.35 13.77
N GLY A 48 5.42 -0.50 12.56
CA GLY A 48 4.02 -0.85 12.36
C GLY A 48 3.77 -2.34 12.17
N ARG A 49 4.67 -3.21 12.63
CA ARG A 49 4.63 -4.66 12.44
C ARG A 49 5.11 -5.39 13.70
N TRP A 50 4.71 -6.66 13.87
CA TRP A 50 5.18 -7.54 14.93
C TRP A 50 6.60 -8.06 14.64
N ASP A 51 7.25 -8.54 15.70
CA ASP A 51 8.70 -8.81 15.67
C ASP A 51 9.09 -9.92 14.68
N SER A 52 8.26 -10.95 14.55
CA SER A 52 8.54 -12.10 13.68
C SER A 52 8.05 -11.93 12.24
N LEU A 53 7.55 -10.73 11.86
CA LEU A 53 7.07 -10.52 10.50
C LEU A 53 8.18 -10.68 9.48
N VAL A 54 7.90 -11.46 8.45
CA VAL A 54 8.66 -11.50 7.19
C VAL A 54 7.78 -11.08 6.01
N ALA A 55 8.39 -10.70 4.91
CA ALA A 55 7.67 -10.41 3.66
C ALA A 55 6.81 -11.61 3.23
N ASN A 56 5.71 -11.37 2.57
CA ASN A 56 4.83 -12.43 2.07
C ASN A 56 5.24 -12.99 0.71
N GLY A 57 6.03 -12.25 -0.06
CA GLY A 57 6.67 -12.72 -1.28
C GLY A 57 8.15 -13.02 -1.06
N PRO A 58 8.73 -13.94 -1.84
CA PRO A 58 10.17 -14.21 -1.81
C PRO A 58 10.98 -13.00 -2.28
N ALA A 59 12.26 -12.94 -1.91
CA ALA A 59 13.11 -11.78 -2.17
C ALA A 59 13.29 -11.48 -3.66
N TRP A 60 13.24 -12.49 -4.55
CA TRP A 60 13.28 -12.27 -5.99
C TRP A 60 12.07 -11.48 -6.50
N HIS A 61 10.92 -11.57 -5.84
CA HIS A 61 9.68 -10.90 -6.20
C HIS A 61 9.49 -9.57 -5.44
N ASP A 62 9.68 -9.58 -4.11
CA ASP A 62 9.39 -8.42 -3.25
C ASP A 62 10.55 -7.41 -3.24
N ARG A 63 11.04 -7.04 -4.42
CA ARG A 63 12.10 -6.08 -4.66
C ARG A 63 11.81 -5.15 -5.84
N PHE A 64 12.59 -4.11 -5.98
CA PHE A 64 12.61 -3.27 -7.19
C PHE A 64 13.61 -3.82 -8.22
N PRO A 65 13.41 -3.54 -9.52
CA PRO A 65 14.21 -4.16 -10.59
C PRO A 65 15.71 -3.87 -10.49
N ASN A 66 16.12 -2.74 -9.91
CA ASN A 66 17.47 -2.23 -9.99
C ASN A 66 18.34 -2.53 -8.76
N LEU A 67 17.84 -3.28 -7.80
CA LEU A 67 18.58 -3.71 -6.61
C LEU A 67 18.04 -5.06 -6.13
N GLU A 68 18.93 -5.97 -5.79
CA GLU A 68 18.64 -7.22 -5.11
C GLU A 68 18.92 -7.09 -3.61
N PHE A 69 18.35 -7.99 -2.81
CA PHE A 69 18.75 -8.11 -1.41
C PHE A 69 20.20 -8.62 -1.35
N ALA A 70 21.07 -7.90 -0.63
CA ALA A 70 22.47 -8.27 -0.52
C ALA A 70 22.65 -9.55 0.31
N ASP A 71 23.46 -10.48 -0.18
CA ASP A 71 23.82 -11.73 0.52
C ASP A 71 22.60 -12.53 1.03
N PHE A 72 21.53 -12.53 0.26
CA PHE A 72 20.23 -13.14 0.63
C PHE A 72 19.76 -14.13 -0.43
N ASP A 73 19.23 -15.26 0.00
CA ASP A 73 18.64 -16.26 -0.90
C ASP A 73 17.42 -15.66 -1.61
N PRO A 74 17.39 -15.64 -2.96
CA PRO A 74 16.26 -15.08 -3.71
C PRO A 74 14.91 -15.73 -3.37
N ASP A 75 14.87 -17.00 -3.02
CA ASP A 75 13.65 -17.73 -2.67
C ASP A 75 13.25 -17.57 -1.19
N ALA A 76 14.11 -16.97 -0.36
CA ALA A 76 13.80 -16.72 1.04
C ALA A 76 12.92 -15.45 1.22
N PHE A 77 12.35 -15.33 2.43
CA PHE A 77 11.44 -14.26 2.80
C PHE A 77 12.15 -13.29 3.76
N ALA A 78 12.35 -12.06 3.31
CA ALA A 78 13.07 -11.05 4.08
C ALA A 78 12.29 -10.64 5.34
N SER A 79 12.99 -10.47 6.48
CA SER A 79 12.42 -9.90 7.69
C SER A 79 12.00 -8.44 7.48
N LYS A 80 11.14 -7.93 8.35
CA LYS A 80 10.70 -6.53 8.30
C LYS A 80 11.87 -5.55 8.35
N GLU A 81 12.93 -5.88 9.11
CA GLU A 81 14.16 -5.09 9.18
C GLU A 81 14.93 -5.13 7.86
N GLN A 82 15.12 -6.32 7.29
CA GLN A 82 15.79 -6.46 5.99
C GLN A 82 15.04 -5.75 4.87
N VAL A 83 13.71 -5.77 4.87
CA VAL A 83 12.90 -4.98 3.92
C VAL A 83 13.10 -3.48 4.14
N ALA A 84 13.14 -3.02 5.38
CA ALA A 84 13.37 -1.61 5.67
C ALA A 84 14.79 -1.16 5.27
N ASP A 85 15.81 -1.99 5.55
CA ASP A 85 17.20 -1.72 5.18
C ASP A 85 17.39 -1.76 3.66
N TYR A 86 16.69 -2.64 2.95
CA TYR A 86 16.63 -2.66 1.50
C TYR A 86 16.18 -1.31 0.92
N PHE A 87 15.12 -0.70 1.47
CA PHE A 87 14.66 0.61 1.00
C PHE A 87 15.61 1.75 1.34
N VAL A 88 16.33 1.67 2.47
CA VAL A 88 17.40 2.62 2.79
C VAL A 88 18.53 2.50 1.75
N ALA A 89 19.02 1.28 1.52
CA ALA A 89 20.07 1.03 0.52
C ALA A 89 19.64 1.44 -0.90
N TYR A 90 18.36 1.25 -1.22
CA TYR A 90 17.81 1.69 -2.50
C TYR A 90 17.81 3.22 -2.63
N ALA A 91 17.38 3.92 -1.59
CA ALA A 91 17.37 5.38 -1.56
C ALA A 91 18.80 5.95 -1.66
N GLU A 92 19.78 5.35 -0.98
CA GLU A 92 21.19 5.73 -1.04
C GLU A 92 21.79 5.49 -2.43
N LYS A 93 21.49 4.32 -3.05
CA LYS A 93 21.98 3.98 -4.39
C LYS A 93 21.58 5.02 -5.45
N PHE A 94 20.42 5.63 -5.34
CA PHE A 94 19.92 6.62 -6.28
C PHE A 94 20.03 8.05 -5.75
N GLU A 95 20.77 8.26 -4.66
CA GLU A 95 20.97 9.59 -4.04
C GLU A 95 19.66 10.35 -3.89
N ALA A 96 18.62 9.63 -3.42
CA ALA A 96 17.27 10.17 -3.31
C ALA A 96 17.25 11.39 -2.39
N PRO A 97 16.71 12.54 -2.80
CA PRO A 97 16.65 13.76 -1.99
C PRO A 97 15.56 13.63 -0.93
N ILE A 98 15.81 12.80 0.08
CA ILE A 98 14.88 12.51 1.17
C ILE A 98 15.26 13.31 2.41
N ARG A 99 14.28 14.04 2.96
CA ARG A 99 14.40 14.70 4.26
C ARG A 99 13.51 13.97 5.25
N THR A 100 14.12 13.34 6.25
CA THR A 100 13.45 12.62 7.33
C THR A 100 13.19 13.53 8.53
N GLY A 101 12.24 13.15 9.41
CA GLY A 101 11.84 13.96 10.58
C GLY A 101 10.94 15.14 10.25
N VAL A 102 10.45 15.26 9.01
CA VAL A 102 9.62 16.38 8.54
C VAL A 102 8.22 15.90 8.22
N GLU A 103 7.25 16.35 9.01
CA GLU A 103 5.84 16.05 8.80
C GLU A 103 5.16 17.09 7.92
N VAL A 104 4.46 16.63 6.87
CA VAL A 104 3.53 17.46 6.08
C VAL A 104 2.21 17.53 6.83
N LYS A 105 1.83 18.74 7.28
CA LYS A 105 0.64 18.99 8.09
C LYS A 105 -0.55 19.41 7.25
N LYS A 106 -0.30 20.12 6.14
CA LYS A 106 -1.36 20.63 5.29
C LYS A 106 -0.85 20.94 3.90
N VAL A 107 -1.66 20.65 2.89
CA VAL A 107 -1.44 21.04 1.50
C VAL A 107 -2.67 21.78 1.01
N VAL A 108 -2.46 22.96 0.45
CA VAL A 108 -3.54 23.75 -0.16
C VAL A 108 -3.12 24.23 -1.54
N ARG A 109 -4.09 24.38 -2.45
CA ARG A 109 -3.87 24.98 -3.75
C ARG A 109 -3.64 26.49 -3.62
N ASN A 110 -2.69 27.01 -4.36
CA ASN A 110 -2.42 28.43 -4.41
C ASN A 110 -3.56 29.20 -5.12
N ALA A 111 -4.02 30.30 -4.52
CA ALA A 111 -5.02 31.14 -5.14
C ALA A 111 -4.40 31.96 -6.30
N GLY A 112 -5.03 31.88 -7.48
CA GLY A 112 -4.64 32.71 -8.64
C GLY A 112 -3.30 32.36 -9.30
N ARG A 113 -2.61 31.31 -8.87
CA ARG A 113 -1.35 30.82 -9.49
C ARG A 113 -1.27 29.32 -9.45
N GLN A 114 -0.36 28.75 -10.24
CA GLN A 114 -0.11 27.30 -10.23
C GLN A 114 0.56 26.84 -8.92
N GLY A 115 0.38 25.57 -8.61
CA GLY A 115 1.08 24.90 -7.50
C GLY A 115 0.32 24.94 -6.17
N PHE A 116 1.03 24.59 -5.13
CA PHE A 116 0.52 24.33 -3.80
C PHE A 116 1.43 24.95 -2.74
N THR A 117 0.82 25.41 -1.67
CA THR A 117 1.50 25.77 -0.43
C THR A 117 1.39 24.57 0.54
N ILE A 118 2.53 24.15 1.07
CA ILE A 118 2.67 23.00 1.96
C ILE A 118 3.17 23.46 3.31
N GLU A 119 2.35 23.30 4.34
CA GLU A 119 2.73 23.53 5.75
C GLU A 119 3.38 22.25 6.28
N THR A 120 4.59 22.38 6.81
CA THR A 120 5.34 21.26 7.42
C THR A 120 5.66 21.54 8.89
N SER A 121 6.27 20.56 9.56
CA SER A 121 6.80 20.75 10.92
C SER A 121 7.98 21.72 10.99
N GLU A 122 8.65 22.01 9.86
CA GLU A 122 9.84 22.86 9.78
C GLU A 122 9.60 24.18 8.99
N GLY A 123 8.35 24.50 8.64
CA GLY A 123 8.02 25.70 7.88
C GLY A 123 7.21 25.42 6.62
N THR A 124 7.23 26.34 5.69
CA THR A 124 6.39 26.30 4.48
C THR A 124 7.23 26.00 3.25
N ILE A 125 6.71 25.14 2.37
CA ILE A 125 7.27 24.80 1.07
C ILE A 125 6.25 25.14 -0.01
N GLU A 126 6.72 25.63 -1.14
CA GLU A 126 5.93 25.78 -2.35
C GLU A 126 6.29 24.67 -3.33
N ALA A 127 5.30 24.01 -3.93
CA ALA A 127 5.53 22.99 -4.95
C ALA A 127 4.55 23.11 -6.11
N ASN A 128 5.00 22.84 -7.33
CA ASN A 128 4.11 22.81 -8.49
C ASN A 128 3.27 21.53 -8.52
N ARG A 129 3.79 20.45 -7.93
CA ARG A 129 3.17 19.12 -7.90
C ARG A 129 3.37 18.44 -6.56
N VAL A 130 2.38 17.63 -6.16
CA VAL A 130 2.46 16.81 -4.95
C VAL A 130 2.11 15.36 -5.28
N VAL A 131 3.01 14.44 -4.94
CA VAL A 131 2.79 13.00 -5.00
C VAL A 131 2.52 12.48 -3.60
N VAL A 132 1.32 11.97 -3.39
CA VAL A 132 0.87 11.38 -2.13
C VAL A 132 1.31 9.92 -2.09
N ALA A 133 2.41 9.64 -1.38
CA ALA A 133 3.06 8.32 -1.28
C ALA A 133 2.98 7.73 0.14
N THR A 134 1.93 8.09 0.89
CA THR A 134 1.76 7.75 2.32
C THR A 134 1.31 6.30 2.57
N GLY A 135 1.05 5.53 1.51
CA GLY A 135 0.67 4.12 1.56
C GLY A 135 -0.73 3.86 2.14
N PRO A 136 -1.17 2.58 2.18
CA PRO A 136 -2.52 2.22 2.62
C PRO A 136 -2.63 1.95 4.13
N PHE A 137 -1.53 1.73 4.85
CA PHE A 137 -1.51 1.32 6.26
C PHE A 137 -1.41 2.52 7.21
N GLN A 138 -2.34 3.48 7.10
CA GLN A 138 -2.21 4.76 7.81
C GLN A 138 -2.85 4.72 9.20
N ARG A 139 -4.15 4.49 9.28
CA ARG A 139 -4.91 4.48 10.52
C ARG A 139 -5.46 3.09 10.81
N PRO A 140 -5.09 2.44 11.92
CA PRO A 140 -5.70 1.19 12.36
C PRO A 140 -7.22 1.32 12.48
N VAL A 141 -7.95 0.29 12.04
CA VAL A 141 -9.41 0.25 12.16
C VAL A 141 -9.80 -0.77 13.21
N ILE A 142 -10.35 -0.30 14.33
CA ILE A 142 -11.06 -1.13 15.30
C ILE A 142 -12.55 -0.94 15.05
N PRO A 143 -13.32 -2.02 14.80
CA PRO A 143 -14.75 -1.91 14.52
C PRO A 143 -15.52 -1.30 15.70
N PRO A 144 -16.63 -0.58 15.45
CA PRO A 144 -17.44 0.03 16.52
C PRO A 144 -18.12 -0.99 17.44
N ILE A 145 -18.12 -2.27 17.09
CA ILE A 145 -18.58 -3.36 17.94
C ILE A 145 -17.60 -3.73 19.05
N ALA A 146 -16.36 -3.18 19.05
CA ALA A 146 -15.36 -3.49 20.06
C ALA A 146 -15.89 -3.22 21.48
N PRO A 147 -15.68 -4.14 22.46
CA PRO A 147 -16.19 -3.97 23.80
C PRO A 147 -15.45 -2.83 24.52
N HIS A 148 -16.19 -2.08 25.35
CA HIS A 148 -15.62 -1.03 26.22
C HIS A 148 -15.22 -1.59 27.61
N ASP A 149 -14.74 -2.83 27.64
CA ASP A 149 -14.32 -3.50 28.87
C ASP A 149 -12.83 -3.22 29.15
N SER A 150 -12.54 -2.52 30.23
CA SER A 150 -11.19 -2.19 30.67
C SER A 150 -10.40 -3.39 31.22
N SER A 151 -11.07 -4.51 31.52
CA SER A 151 -10.40 -5.75 31.95
C SER A 151 -9.75 -6.51 30.80
N LEU A 152 -10.16 -6.24 29.53
CA LEU A 152 -9.64 -6.86 28.34
C LEU A 152 -8.49 -6.03 27.74
N THR A 153 -7.35 -6.67 27.52
CA THR A 153 -6.28 -6.06 26.72
C THR A 153 -6.67 -6.07 25.25
N GLN A 154 -6.83 -4.91 24.65
CA GLN A 154 -7.19 -4.79 23.23
C GLN A 154 -6.07 -4.10 22.46
N LEU A 155 -5.58 -4.76 21.41
CA LEU A 155 -4.55 -4.24 20.52
C LEU A 155 -4.98 -4.38 19.06
N HIS A 156 -4.70 -3.37 18.26
CA HIS A 156 -4.70 -3.57 16.80
C HIS A 156 -3.42 -4.29 16.37
N SER A 157 -3.47 -5.04 15.27
CA SER A 157 -2.30 -5.73 14.71
C SER A 157 -1.09 -4.81 14.42
N ALA A 158 -1.33 -3.49 14.28
CA ALA A 158 -0.28 -2.47 14.17
C ALA A 158 0.51 -2.27 15.47
N ASP A 159 -0.09 -2.56 16.62
CA ASP A 159 0.47 -2.34 17.95
C ASP A 159 0.93 -3.65 18.60
N TYR A 160 0.51 -4.78 18.06
CA TYR A 160 1.00 -6.10 18.45
C TYR A 160 2.47 -6.25 18.07
N ARG A 161 3.29 -6.77 18.98
CA ARG A 161 4.74 -7.02 18.76
C ARG A 161 5.09 -8.48 18.86
N ASN A 162 4.72 -9.13 19.94
CA ASN A 162 5.01 -10.55 20.20
C ASN A 162 4.07 -11.09 21.30
N PRO A 163 4.00 -12.42 21.49
CA PRO A 163 3.14 -13.05 22.48
C PRO A 163 3.36 -12.60 23.93
N GLY A 164 4.59 -12.18 24.27
CA GLY A 164 4.94 -11.71 25.62
C GLY A 164 4.32 -10.37 25.99
N GLN A 165 3.79 -9.63 25.03
CA GLN A 165 3.08 -8.35 25.26
C GLN A 165 1.68 -8.58 25.87
N LEU A 166 1.11 -9.76 25.70
CA LEU A 166 -0.25 -10.07 26.14
C LEU A 166 -0.24 -10.74 27.52
N PRO A 167 -1.19 -10.41 28.39
CA PRO A 167 -1.32 -11.07 29.69
C PRO A 167 -1.57 -12.58 29.56
N GLU A 168 -1.43 -13.30 30.68
CA GLU A 168 -1.83 -14.70 30.74
C GLU A 168 -3.32 -14.88 30.39
N GLY A 169 -3.65 -15.96 29.68
CA GLY A 169 -5.02 -16.27 29.27
C GLY A 169 -5.17 -16.49 27.79
N GLY A 170 -6.43 -16.63 27.35
CA GLY A 170 -6.79 -16.83 25.96
C GLY A 170 -6.79 -15.52 25.16
N VAL A 171 -6.65 -15.65 23.85
CA VAL A 171 -6.64 -14.52 22.93
C VAL A 171 -7.68 -14.75 21.83
N LEU A 172 -8.54 -13.76 21.60
CA LEU A 172 -9.41 -13.69 20.42
C LEU A 172 -8.70 -12.83 19.36
N VAL A 173 -8.41 -13.43 18.22
CA VAL A 173 -7.90 -12.71 17.03
C VAL A 173 -9.07 -12.46 16.09
N VAL A 174 -9.40 -11.21 15.82
CA VAL A 174 -10.51 -10.81 14.94
C VAL A 174 -9.98 -10.45 13.56
N GLY A 175 -10.35 -11.27 12.56
CA GLY A 175 -9.90 -11.14 11.18
C GLY A 175 -8.86 -12.18 10.79
N ALA A 176 -9.05 -12.83 9.66
CA ALA A 176 -8.26 -13.97 9.18
C ALA A 176 -7.56 -13.71 7.84
N GLY A 177 -7.22 -12.45 7.56
CA GLY A 177 -6.26 -12.09 6.53
C GLY A 177 -4.81 -12.43 6.95
N SER A 178 -3.82 -12.10 6.12
CA SER A 178 -2.41 -12.44 6.39
C SER A 178 -1.93 -12.09 7.80
N SER A 179 -2.28 -10.89 8.30
CA SER A 179 -1.90 -10.51 9.67
C SER A 179 -2.55 -11.38 10.73
N GLY A 180 -3.86 -11.63 10.62
CA GLY A 180 -4.59 -12.40 11.62
C GLY A 180 -4.13 -13.85 11.71
N VAL A 181 -3.96 -14.53 10.57
CA VAL A 181 -3.51 -15.93 10.56
C VAL A 181 -2.08 -16.08 11.08
N GLN A 182 -1.19 -15.14 10.75
CA GLN A 182 0.20 -15.19 11.21
C GLN A 182 0.31 -14.92 12.71
N ILE A 183 -0.42 -13.93 13.22
CA ILE A 183 -0.47 -13.63 14.67
C ILE A 183 -1.12 -14.79 15.45
N ALA A 184 -2.22 -15.36 14.94
CA ALA A 184 -2.87 -16.50 15.58
C ALA A 184 -1.96 -17.72 15.67
N ASP A 185 -1.22 -18.05 14.60
CA ASP A 185 -0.24 -19.14 14.59
C ASP A 185 0.93 -18.87 15.55
N GLU A 186 1.43 -17.65 15.61
CA GLU A 186 2.49 -17.26 16.55
C GLU A 186 2.04 -17.39 18.01
N LEU A 187 0.85 -16.89 18.33
CA LEU A 187 0.27 -16.98 19.66
C LEU A 187 0.04 -18.43 20.11
N GLN A 188 -0.50 -19.27 19.22
CA GLN A 188 -0.71 -20.68 19.48
C GLN A 188 0.61 -21.41 19.76
N ARG A 189 1.65 -21.12 18.96
CA ARG A 189 3.00 -21.68 19.18
C ARG A 189 3.65 -21.24 20.49
N ALA A 190 3.31 -20.04 20.96
CA ALA A 190 3.72 -19.53 22.26
C ALA A 190 2.91 -20.13 23.43
N GLY A 191 2.01 -21.09 23.16
CA GLY A 191 1.20 -21.79 24.17
C GLY A 191 -0.06 -21.03 24.61
N LYS A 192 -0.43 -19.94 23.91
CA LYS A 192 -1.70 -19.24 24.18
C LYS A 192 -2.88 -20.05 23.63
N ARG A 193 -4.01 -20.04 24.33
CA ARG A 193 -5.28 -20.50 23.76
C ARG A 193 -5.79 -19.45 22.79
N VAL A 194 -6.02 -19.81 21.54
CA VAL A 194 -6.36 -18.86 20.47
C VAL A 194 -7.73 -19.19 19.88
N TYR A 195 -8.57 -18.17 19.80
CA TYR A 195 -9.77 -18.14 18.98
C TYR A 195 -9.51 -17.25 17.77
N LEU A 196 -9.80 -17.73 16.54
CA LEU A 196 -9.61 -16.98 15.31
C LEU A 196 -10.94 -16.76 14.61
N SER A 197 -11.36 -15.51 14.49
CA SER A 197 -12.58 -15.14 13.76
C SER A 197 -12.29 -15.04 12.26
N VAL A 198 -12.97 -15.92 11.49
CA VAL A 198 -12.72 -16.15 10.07
C VAL A 198 -13.84 -15.55 9.24
N GLY A 199 -13.52 -14.51 8.46
CA GLY A 199 -14.37 -13.95 7.42
C GLY A 199 -14.04 -14.50 6.02
N ALA A 200 -14.66 -13.93 5.00
CA ALA A 200 -14.39 -14.29 3.60
C ALA A 200 -12.90 -14.05 3.23
N HIS A 201 -12.26 -15.06 2.66
CA HIS A 201 -10.83 -15.00 2.37
C HIS A 201 -10.45 -15.81 1.12
N ASP A 202 -9.32 -15.43 0.53
CA ASP A 202 -8.56 -16.22 -0.42
C ASP A 202 -7.39 -16.88 0.31
N ARG A 203 -7.10 -18.14 0.00
CA ARG A 203 -5.93 -18.86 0.52
C ARG A 203 -5.14 -19.51 -0.60
N PRO A 204 -4.36 -18.76 -1.39
CA PRO A 204 -3.57 -19.37 -2.46
C PRO A 204 -2.58 -20.40 -1.88
N PRO A 205 -2.18 -21.43 -2.65
CA PRO A 205 -1.08 -22.28 -2.27
C PRO A 205 0.20 -21.46 -2.10
N ARG A 206 1.04 -21.76 -1.12
CA ARG A 206 2.37 -21.11 -1.03
C ARG A 206 3.24 -21.47 -2.24
N ALA A 207 3.23 -22.72 -2.59
CA ALA A 207 3.88 -23.22 -3.79
C ALA A 207 3.01 -24.31 -4.44
N TYR A 208 3.16 -24.51 -5.72
CA TYR A 208 2.55 -25.60 -6.47
C TYR A 208 3.44 -25.97 -7.65
N ARG A 209 3.66 -27.28 -7.86
CA ARG A 209 4.51 -27.82 -8.92
C ARG A 209 5.91 -27.19 -8.92
N GLY A 210 6.49 -27.03 -7.72
CA GLY A 210 7.82 -26.46 -7.51
C GLY A 210 7.94 -24.96 -7.81
N ARG A 211 6.84 -24.23 -7.94
CA ARG A 211 6.83 -22.79 -8.17
C ARG A 211 6.05 -22.05 -7.07
N ASP A 212 6.60 -20.95 -6.59
CA ASP A 212 5.94 -20.05 -5.62
C ASP A 212 4.67 -19.44 -6.20
N PHE A 213 3.69 -19.11 -5.33
CA PHE A 213 2.44 -18.50 -5.80
C PHE A 213 2.66 -17.14 -6.46
N CYS A 214 3.69 -16.39 -6.06
CA CYS A 214 4.03 -15.12 -6.72
C CYS A 214 4.39 -15.35 -8.19
N TRP A 215 5.10 -16.45 -8.49
CA TRP A 215 5.39 -16.84 -9.87
C TRP A 215 4.12 -17.20 -10.63
N TRP A 216 3.24 -18.01 -10.02
CA TRP A 216 1.96 -18.38 -10.64
C TRP A 216 1.09 -17.16 -10.94
N LEU A 217 0.92 -16.24 -9.98
CA LEU A 217 0.16 -15.01 -10.21
C LEU A 217 0.79 -14.15 -11.31
N GLY A 218 2.12 -14.17 -11.44
CA GLY A 218 2.85 -13.47 -12.51
C GLY A 218 2.54 -14.03 -13.88
N VAL A 219 2.77 -15.32 -14.10
CA VAL A 219 2.57 -15.94 -15.41
C VAL A 219 1.10 -16.04 -15.83
N LEU A 220 0.18 -16.07 -14.86
CA LEU A 220 -1.26 -16.03 -15.09
C LEU A 220 -1.79 -14.60 -15.33
N GLY A 221 -0.95 -13.57 -15.20
CA GLY A 221 -1.35 -12.17 -15.38
C GLY A 221 -2.21 -11.61 -14.25
N GLU A 222 -2.33 -12.32 -13.11
CA GLU A 222 -3.19 -11.92 -12.00
C GLU A 222 -2.69 -10.66 -11.27
N TRP A 223 -1.37 -10.39 -11.29
CA TRP A 223 -0.82 -9.14 -10.73
C TRP A 223 -1.24 -7.90 -11.53
N ASP A 224 -1.49 -8.06 -12.83
CA ASP A 224 -1.84 -6.99 -13.75
C ASP A 224 -3.35 -6.80 -13.93
N ALA A 225 -4.18 -7.54 -13.20
CA ALA A 225 -5.63 -7.35 -13.21
C ALA A 225 -5.96 -5.90 -12.83
N GLU A 226 -6.62 -5.16 -13.74
CA GLU A 226 -6.89 -3.72 -13.57
C GLU A 226 -8.12 -3.45 -12.71
N VAL A 227 -9.05 -4.40 -12.65
CA VAL A 227 -10.32 -4.26 -11.94
C VAL A 227 -10.51 -5.41 -10.96
N MET A 228 -10.92 -5.08 -9.75
CA MET A 228 -11.32 -6.06 -8.76
C MET A 228 -12.59 -6.77 -9.25
N LYS A 229 -12.62 -8.11 -9.15
CA LYS A 229 -13.83 -8.89 -9.47
C LYS A 229 -14.98 -8.45 -8.55
N PRO A 230 -16.20 -8.25 -9.06
CA PRO A 230 -17.36 -7.89 -8.24
C PRO A 230 -17.58 -8.85 -7.06
N GLY A 231 -17.97 -8.31 -5.91
CA GLY A 231 -18.20 -9.10 -4.69
C GLY A 231 -16.93 -9.52 -3.95
N ARG A 232 -15.76 -8.95 -4.31
CA ARG A 232 -14.47 -9.25 -3.68
C ARG A 232 -13.95 -8.14 -2.76
N GLU A 233 -14.73 -7.09 -2.56
CA GLU A 233 -14.31 -5.88 -1.84
C GLU A 233 -13.93 -6.15 -0.38
N HIS A 234 -14.50 -7.19 0.22
CA HIS A 234 -14.26 -7.59 1.62
C HIS A 234 -13.52 -8.91 1.75
N VAL A 235 -13.02 -9.47 0.64
CA VAL A 235 -12.26 -10.73 0.66
C VAL A 235 -10.80 -10.41 0.96
N THR A 236 -10.28 -10.97 2.06
CA THR A 236 -8.88 -10.84 2.45
C THR A 236 -8.04 -11.97 1.86
N ILE A 237 -6.73 -11.79 1.81
CA ILE A 237 -5.82 -12.88 1.41
C ILE A 237 -5.11 -13.42 2.65
N ALA A 238 -5.08 -14.75 2.79
CA ALA A 238 -4.38 -15.46 3.84
C ALA A 238 -3.10 -16.09 3.27
N VAL A 239 -1.98 -15.41 3.44
CA VAL A 239 -0.64 -15.88 3.01
C VAL A 239 0.39 -15.64 4.10
N SER A 240 1.49 -16.39 4.06
CA SER A 240 2.60 -16.25 5.00
C SER A 240 3.92 -16.60 4.33
N GLY A 241 4.95 -15.76 4.53
CA GLY A 241 6.37 -16.08 4.27
C GLY A 241 7.07 -16.66 5.50
N SER A 242 6.40 -16.66 6.65
CA SER A 242 6.99 -17.13 7.91
C SER A 242 7.50 -18.56 7.82
N ARG A 243 8.65 -18.82 8.42
CA ARG A 243 9.29 -20.13 8.48
C ARG A 243 9.52 -20.77 7.10
N GLY A 244 10.02 -19.99 6.16
CA GLY A 244 10.28 -20.43 4.79
C GLY A 244 9.04 -20.48 3.89
N GLY A 245 7.92 -19.94 4.34
CA GLY A 245 6.66 -19.91 3.63
C GLY A 245 5.90 -21.25 3.67
N HIS A 246 4.62 -21.19 3.93
CA HIS A 246 3.74 -22.37 3.89
C HIS A 246 2.32 -21.93 3.47
N THR A 247 1.60 -22.86 2.87
CA THR A 247 0.18 -22.66 2.56
C THR A 247 -0.60 -22.49 3.86
N VAL A 248 -1.37 -21.42 3.97
CA VAL A 248 -2.29 -21.22 5.08
C VAL A 248 -3.49 -22.14 4.87
N ASP A 249 -3.63 -23.11 5.76
CA ASP A 249 -4.77 -24.02 5.80
C ASP A 249 -5.47 -23.90 7.15
N PHE A 250 -6.72 -23.48 7.15
CA PHE A 250 -7.51 -23.23 8.36
C PHE A 250 -7.80 -24.53 9.12
N ARG A 251 -8.00 -25.67 8.42
CA ARG A 251 -8.17 -26.97 9.07
C ARG A 251 -6.90 -27.40 9.80
N ARG A 252 -5.74 -27.13 9.19
CA ARG A 252 -4.45 -27.37 9.83
C ARG A 252 -4.27 -26.51 11.07
N LEU A 253 -4.62 -25.21 11.00
CA LEU A 253 -4.58 -24.31 12.15
C LEU A 253 -5.48 -24.82 13.29
N ALA A 254 -6.69 -25.30 12.98
CA ALA A 254 -7.58 -25.91 13.97
C ALA A 254 -7.00 -27.18 14.58
N ASN A 255 -6.43 -28.07 13.77
CA ASN A 255 -5.78 -29.30 14.25
C ASN A 255 -4.52 -29.02 15.10
N GLN A 256 -3.93 -27.84 14.98
CA GLN A 256 -2.84 -27.37 15.83
C GLN A 256 -3.31 -26.75 17.15
N GLY A 257 -4.63 -26.62 17.35
CA GLY A 257 -5.24 -26.14 18.59
C GLY A 257 -5.80 -24.71 18.54
N ILE A 258 -5.91 -24.10 17.38
CA ILE A 258 -6.63 -22.83 17.20
C ILE A 258 -8.13 -23.13 17.06
N THR A 259 -8.98 -22.53 17.89
CA THR A 259 -10.42 -22.62 17.72
C THR A 259 -10.88 -21.61 16.67
N LEU A 260 -11.32 -22.10 15.50
CA LEU A 260 -11.91 -21.26 14.47
C LEU A 260 -13.36 -20.92 14.83
N VAL A 261 -13.75 -19.66 14.59
CA VAL A 261 -15.12 -19.16 14.76
C VAL A 261 -15.52 -18.35 13.55
N GLY A 262 -16.82 -18.18 13.35
CA GLY A 262 -17.35 -17.37 12.26
C GLY A 262 -16.98 -15.88 12.36
N LEU A 263 -17.44 -15.07 11.42
CA LEU A 263 -17.25 -13.64 11.46
C LEU A 263 -17.79 -13.05 12.76
N THR A 264 -17.00 -12.25 13.48
CA THR A 264 -17.44 -11.57 14.69
C THR A 264 -18.58 -10.60 14.39
N LYS A 265 -19.69 -10.75 15.10
CA LYS A 265 -20.93 -9.99 14.89
C LYS A 265 -21.16 -8.91 15.94
N SER A 266 -21.05 -9.25 17.21
CA SER A 266 -21.29 -8.32 18.31
C SER A 266 -20.56 -8.74 19.58
N PHE A 267 -20.46 -7.79 20.50
CA PHE A 267 -20.04 -7.99 21.91
C PHE A 267 -21.13 -7.42 22.80
N ASP A 268 -21.61 -8.23 23.74
CA ASP A 268 -22.64 -7.84 24.71
C ASP A 268 -22.41 -8.56 26.05
N ASP A 269 -22.35 -7.83 27.15
CA ASP A 269 -22.16 -8.35 28.51
C ASP A 269 -21.01 -9.40 28.66
N GLY A 270 -19.87 -9.18 28.01
CA GLY A 270 -18.72 -10.09 28.04
C GLY A 270 -18.86 -11.32 27.15
N VAL A 271 -19.94 -11.40 26.36
CA VAL A 271 -20.15 -12.45 25.36
C VAL A 271 -19.90 -11.88 23.96
N VAL A 272 -19.08 -12.56 23.18
CA VAL A 272 -18.97 -12.29 21.76
C VAL A 272 -19.83 -13.27 20.97
N THR A 273 -20.58 -12.77 19.97
CA THR A 273 -21.35 -13.60 19.05
C THR A 273 -20.71 -13.64 17.68
N PHE A 274 -20.87 -14.76 16.99
CA PHE A 274 -20.31 -15.01 15.66
C PHE A 274 -21.41 -15.32 14.66
N GLU A 275 -21.20 -14.96 13.39
CA GLU A 275 -22.06 -15.39 12.29
C GLU A 275 -21.92 -16.89 12.03
N ALA A 276 -23.02 -17.54 11.63
CA ALA A 276 -23.03 -18.97 11.29
C ALA A 276 -22.47 -19.24 9.88
N ASN A 277 -21.32 -18.66 9.56
CA ASN A 277 -20.75 -18.68 8.21
C ASN A 277 -19.31 -19.26 8.14
N LEU A 278 -18.84 -19.90 9.22
CA LEU A 278 -17.48 -20.43 9.26
C LEU A 278 -17.23 -21.46 8.15
N ALA A 279 -18.07 -22.47 8.03
CA ALA A 279 -17.94 -23.50 7.01
C ALA A 279 -17.97 -22.94 5.59
N GLU A 280 -18.87 -21.96 5.33
CA GLU A 280 -18.95 -21.29 4.04
C GLU A 280 -17.67 -20.51 3.73
N ASN A 281 -17.13 -19.76 4.69
CA ASN A 281 -15.91 -19.00 4.50
C ASN A 281 -14.71 -19.90 4.22
N ILE A 282 -14.61 -21.05 4.89
CA ILE A 282 -13.54 -22.04 4.64
C ILE A 282 -13.70 -22.67 3.26
N ALA A 283 -14.91 -23.10 2.88
CA ALA A 283 -15.18 -23.68 1.57
C ALA A 283 -14.83 -22.70 0.42
N ARG A 284 -15.16 -21.42 0.58
CA ARG A 284 -14.78 -20.37 -0.39
C ARG A 284 -13.26 -20.22 -0.52
N GLY A 285 -12.54 -20.32 0.58
CA GLY A 285 -11.06 -20.34 0.57
C GLY A 285 -10.52 -21.55 -0.19
N ASP A 286 -11.15 -22.73 -0.05
CA ASP A 286 -10.79 -23.94 -0.79
C ASP A 286 -11.07 -23.80 -2.29
N GLU A 287 -12.20 -23.23 -2.66
CA GLU A 287 -12.51 -22.93 -4.08
C GLU A 287 -11.46 -22.02 -4.72
N ASN A 288 -11.04 -20.98 -4.01
CA ASN A 288 -9.95 -20.12 -4.48
C ASN A 288 -8.64 -20.89 -4.64
N TYR A 289 -8.29 -21.71 -3.66
CA TYR A 289 -7.10 -22.57 -3.70
C TYR A 289 -7.11 -23.49 -4.91
N LEU A 290 -8.18 -24.30 -5.07
CA LEU A 290 -8.29 -25.25 -6.16
C LEU A 290 -8.34 -24.58 -7.54
N SER A 291 -9.04 -23.44 -7.66
CA SER A 291 -9.10 -22.69 -8.93
C SER A 291 -7.74 -22.20 -9.39
N LEU A 292 -6.83 -21.86 -8.45
CA LEU A 292 -5.47 -21.49 -8.80
C LEU A 292 -4.64 -22.70 -9.24
N LEU A 293 -4.84 -23.88 -8.62
CA LEU A 293 -4.20 -25.12 -9.10
C LEU A 293 -4.67 -25.46 -10.52
N ASP A 294 -5.97 -25.34 -10.80
CA ASP A 294 -6.54 -25.60 -12.12
C ASP A 294 -5.96 -24.64 -13.18
N ALA A 295 -5.87 -23.36 -12.85
CA ALA A 295 -5.27 -22.36 -13.74
C ALA A 295 -3.78 -22.62 -13.98
N ALA A 296 -3.05 -23.06 -12.95
CA ALA A 296 -1.64 -23.41 -13.04
C ALA A 296 -1.40 -24.64 -13.94
N ASP A 297 -2.22 -25.70 -13.77
CA ASP A 297 -2.12 -26.89 -14.60
C ASP A 297 -2.45 -26.58 -16.07
N ALA A 298 -3.53 -25.85 -16.32
CA ALA A 298 -3.90 -25.42 -17.66
C ALA A 298 -2.83 -24.53 -18.34
N TYR A 299 -2.14 -23.70 -17.55
CA TYR A 299 -1.02 -22.90 -18.04
C TYR A 299 0.19 -23.78 -18.37
N ALA A 300 0.57 -24.69 -17.47
CA ALA A 300 1.70 -25.60 -17.67
C ALA A 300 1.49 -26.47 -18.92
N GLU A 301 0.31 -27.07 -19.08
CA GLU A 301 -0.05 -27.90 -20.26
C GLU A 301 0.04 -27.09 -21.55
N ARG A 302 -0.64 -25.95 -21.62
CA ARG A 302 -0.69 -25.09 -22.81
C ARG A 302 0.68 -24.58 -23.25
N ASN A 303 1.61 -24.38 -22.29
CA ASN A 303 2.95 -23.88 -22.56
C ASN A 303 4.02 -24.98 -22.62
N GLY A 304 3.64 -26.25 -22.50
CA GLY A 304 4.56 -27.39 -22.54
C GLY A 304 5.61 -27.36 -21.43
N LEU A 305 5.24 -26.89 -20.21
CA LEU A 305 6.17 -26.81 -19.10
C LEU A 305 6.28 -28.17 -18.41
N ASP A 306 7.51 -28.70 -18.35
CA ASP A 306 7.83 -29.91 -17.58
C ASP A 306 8.06 -29.55 -16.10
N LEU A 307 6.97 -29.54 -15.34
CA LEU A 307 6.97 -29.26 -13.91
C LEU A 307 6.55 -30.50 -13.11
N PRO A 308 7.05 -30.68 -11.88
CA PRO A 308 6.63 -31.79 -11.03
C PRO A 308 5.12 -31.87 -10.89
N GLU A 309 4.56 -33.08 -10.83
CA GLU A 309 3.16 -33.27 -10.48
C GLU A 309 3.00 -33.36 -8.97
N GLU A 310 1.95 -32.73 -8.45
CA GLU A 310 1.62 -32.69 -7.01
C GLU A 310 0.13 -33.02 -6.80
N PRO A 311 -0.31 -34.27 -7.09
CA PRO A 311 -1.73 -34.64 -6.95
C PRO A 311 -2.24 -34.52 -5.51
N GLU A 312 -1.38 -34.70 -4.52
CA GLU A 312 -1.69 -34.53 -3.10
C GLU A 312 -2.09 -33.10 -2.73
N ALA A 313 -1.64 -32.09 -3.48
CA ALA A 313 -2.06 -30.70 -3.27
C ALA A 313 -3.57 -30.48 -3.46
N ARG A 314 -4.23 -31.39 -4.19
CA ARG A 314 -5.69 -31.32 -4.44
C ARG A 314 -6.53 -31.97 -3.33
N VAL A 315 -5.87 -32.61 -2.36
CA VAL A 315 -6.56 -33.26 -1.25
C VAL A 315 -6.95 -32.22 -0.20
N ILE A 316 -8.25 -31.98 -0.06
CA ILE A 316 -8.78 -31.13 1.01
C ILE A 316 -9.04 -32.00 2.24
N PRO A 317 -8.42 -31.73 3.40
CA PRO A 317 -8.64 -32.49 4.61
C PRO A 317 -10.09 -32.38 5.13
N ALA A 318 -10.50 -33.36 5.94
CA ALA A 318 -11.81 -33.31 6.59
C ALA A 318 -11.94 -32.10 7.53
N ASP A 319 -13.14 -31.59 7.66
CA ASP A 319 -13.44 -30.47 8.55
C ASP A 319 -13.25 -30.87 10.02
N PRO A 320 -12.54 -30.04 10.81
CA PRO A 320 -12.37 -30.27 12.25
C PRO A 320 -13.68 -29.95 13.01
N GLU A 321 -13.75 -30.37 14.26
CA GLU A 321 -14.95 -30.22 15.11
C GLU A 321 -15.44 -28.76 15.18
N CYS A 322 -14.54 -27.78 15.29
CA CYS A 322 -14.96 -26.36 15.34
C CYS A 322 -15.60 -25.85 14.06
N VAL A 323 -15.49 -26.56 12.93
CA VAL A 323 -16.16 -26.24 11.66
C VAL A 323 -17.48 -27.01 11.56
N THR A 324 -17.52 -28.29 11.96
CA THR A 324 -18.74 -29.10 11.90
C THR A 324 -19.72 -28.77 13.03
N HIS A 325 -19.22 -28.31 14.18
CA HIS A 325 -19.98 -27.86 15.34
C HIS A 325 -19.49 -26.47 15.81
N PRO A 326 -19.75 -25.41 15.02
CA PRO A 326 -19.16 -24.10 15.27
C PRO A 326 -19.72 -23.45 16.55
N LEU A 327 -18.86 -22.73 17.25
CA LEU A 327 -19.28 -21.85 18.34
C LEU A 327 -19.99 -20.64 17.73
N HIS A 328 -21.19 -20.34 18.23
CA HIS A 328 -21.96 -19.13 17.85
C HIS A 328 -21.79 -18.01 18.87
N ASP A 329 -21.49 -18.38 20.12
CA ASP A 329 -21.22 -17.43 21.20
C ASP A 329 -19.98 -17.90 21.99
N LEU A 330 -19.26 -16.93 22.57
CA LEU A 330 -18.15 -17.16 23.47
C LEU A 330 -18.21 -16.18 24.64
N ASP A 331 -18.47 -16.71 25.83
CA ASP A 331 -18.32 -15.97 27.08
C ASP A 331 -16.83 -15.83 27.38
N LEU A 332 -16.31 -14.60 27.23
CA LEU A 332 -14.88 -14.34 27.30
C LEU A 332 -14.29 -14.69 28.67
N ALA A 333 -15.03 -14.39 29.74
CA ALA A 333 -14.56 -14.65 31.10
C ALA A 333 -14.53 -16.17 31.38
N LYS A 334 -15.58 -16.92 31.02
CA LYS A 334 -15.62 -18.39 31.19
C LYS A 334 -14.57 -19.09 30.32
N ALA A 335 -14.31 -18.55 29.13
CA ALA A 335 -13.28 -19.07 28.23
C ALA A 335 -11.86 -18.67 28.66
N GLY A 336 -11.72 -17.79 29.68
CA GLY A 336 -10.44 -17.26 30.14
C GLY A 336 -9.74 -16.41 29.07
N VAL A 337 -10.51 -15.75 28.21
CA VAL A 337 -9.97 -14.79 27.22
C VAL A 337 -9.67 -13.48 27.92
N THR A 338 -8.42 -13.05 27.85
CA THR A 338 -7.91 -11.82 28.47
C THR A 338 -7.52 -10.76 27.45
N SER A 339 -7.43 -11.17 26.17
CA SER A 339 -6.94 -10.28 25.14
C SER A 339 -7.72 -10.42 23.83
N ILE A 340 -7.85 -9.29 23.11
CA ILE A 340 -8.38 -9.23 21.75
C ILE A 340 -7.32 -8.58 20.84
N VAL A 341 -6.96 -9.25 19.74
CA VAL A 341 -6.12 -8.68 18.70
C VAL A 341 -6.96 -8.38 17.47
N TRP A 342 -7.10 -7.12 17.15
CA TRP A 342 -7.85 -6.63 16.00
C TRP A 342 -6.97 -6.66 14.74
N ALA A 343 -7.13 -7.68 13.90
CA ALA A 343 -6.49 -7.79 12.59
C ALA A 343 -7.44 -7.31 11.49
N THR A 344 -8.10 -6.20 11.73
CA THR A 344 -9.25 -5.67 10.98
C THR A 344 -8.89 -4.60 9.95
N GLY A 345 -7.59 -4.49 9.63
CA GLY A 345 -7.10 -3.67 8.54
C GLY A 345 -6.96 -2.18 8.88
N TYR A 346 -6.87 -1.35 7.84
CA TYR A 346 -6.51 0.06 7.96
C TYR A 346 -7.41 0.93 7.09
N ALA A 347 -7.60 2.17 7.52
CA ALA A 347 -8.15 3.25 6.72
C ALA A 347 -7.03 4.22 6.29
N VAL A 348 -7.22 4.85 5.15
CA VAL A 348 -6.38 5.96 4.70
C VAL A 348 -6.86 7.26 5.36
N ASP A 349 -5.94 8.20 5.57
CA ASP A 349 -6.22 9.52 6.09
C ASP A 349 -5.56 10.58 5.20
N PHE A 350 -6.38 11.35 4.53
CA PHE A 350 -5.97 12.46 3.67
C PHE A 350 -6.46 13.82 4.19
N SER A 351 -6.79 13.94 5.48
CA SER A 351 -7.29 15.16 6.10
C SER A 351 -6.32 16.36 5.97
N TRP A 352 -5.03 16.08 5.79
CA TRP A 352 -3.99 17.07 5.54
C TRP A 352 -3.96 17.61 4.09
N LEU A 353 -4.62 16.93 3.13
CA LEU A 353 -4.64 17.29 1.71
C LEU A 353 -5.91 18.06 1.35
N ASN A 354 -5.88 19.37 1.54
CA ASN A 354 -7.04 20.25 1.36
C ASN A 354 -7.14 20.75 -0.10
N VAL A 355 -7.47 19.82 -1.00
CA VAL A 355 -7.62 20.07 -2.44
C VAL A 355 -8.83 19.33 -2.99
N ASN A 356 -9.32 19.70 -4.18
CA ASN A 356 -10.50 19.07 -4.80
C ASN A 356 -10.15 17.74 -5.50
N ALA A 357 -9.53 16.80 -4.76
CA ALA A 357 -9.07 15.52 -5.29
C ALA A 357 -9.92 14.31 -4.84
N PHE A 358 -11.03 14.53 -4.15
CA PHE A 358 -11.81 13.47 -3.50
C PHE A 358 -13.28 13.47 -3.94
N ASP A 359 -13.91 12.29 -3.87
CA ASP A 359 -15.35 12.16 -4.03
C ASP A 359 -16.09 12.47 -2.71
N GLU A 360 -17.42 12.36 -2.73
CA GLU A 360 -18.29 12.62 -1.57
C GLU A 360 -18.03 11.65 -0.40
N LYS A 361 -17.41 10.51 -0.65
CA LYS A 361 -17.04 9.50 0.35
C LYS A 361 -15.59 9.66 0.83
N GLY A 362 -14.89 10.71 0.39
CA GLY A 362 -13.48 10.95 0.71
C GLY A 362 -12.49 10.02 -0.02
N LYS A 363 -12.93 9.33 -1.08
CA LYS A 363 -12.04 8.51 -1.90
C LYS A 363 -11.33 9.36 -2.95
N PRO A 364 -10.03 9.15 -3.21
CA PRO A 364 -9.30 9.86 -4.26
C PRO A 364 -9.94 9.67 -5.64
N LYS A 365 -10.18 10.78 -6.34
CA LYS A 365 -10.60 10.79 -7.75
C LYS A 365 -9.38 10.80 -8.65
N HIS A 366 -9.06 9.66 -9.24
CA HIS A 366 -7.88 9.51 -10.10
C HIS A 366 -8.10 8.52 -11.24
N GLN A 367 -7.20 8.56 -12.21
CA GLN A 367 -6.99 7.51 -13.20
C GLN A 367 -5.53 7.07 -13.14
N ARG A 368 -5.26 5.82 -12.75
CA ARG A 368 -3.91 5.27 -12.59
C ARG A 368 -2.98 6.17 -11.75
N GLY A 369 -3.50 6.70 -10.65
CA GLY A 369 -2.77 7.58 -9.75
C GLY A 369 -2.75 9.06 -10.14
N VAL A 370 -3.08 9.43 -11.37
CA VAL A 370 -3.19 10.83 -11.80
C VAL A 370 -4.53 11.39 -11.35
N SER A 371 -4.53 12.38 -10.45
CA SER A 371 -5.74 12.99 -9.95
C SER A 371 -6.43 13.86 -11.01
N LYS A 372 -7.75 14.06 -10.85
CA LYS A 372 -8.48 15.10 -11.58
C LYS A 372 -8.09 16.52 -11.15
N GLU A 373 -7.55 16.67 -9.94
CA GLU A 373 -6.95 17.92 -9.46
C GLU A 373 -5.53 18.07 -10.06
N PRO A 374 -5.29 19.04 -10.97
CA PRO A 374 -4.01 19.16 -11.66
C PRO A 374 -2.84 19.34 -10.70
N GLY A 375 -1.79 18.55 -10.87
CA GLY A 375 -0.59 18.59 -10.03
C GLY A 375 -0.67 17.70 -8.79
N ILE A 376 -1.79 17.01 -8.52
CA ILE A 376 -1.90 16.00 -7.46
C ILE A 376 -1.82 14.59 -8.05
N TYR A 377 -1.06 13.74 -7.38
CA TYR A 377 -0.87 12.33 -7.75
C TYR A 377 -0.98 11.45 -6.51
N PHE A 378 -1.54 10.25 -6.67
CA PHE A 378 -1.63 9.22 -5.64
C PHE A 378 -0.77 8.03 -6.03
N LEU A 379 -0.01 7.46 -5.07
CA LEU A 379 0.87 6.33 -5.31
C LEU A 379 0.86 5.35 -4.14
N GLY A 380 0.91 4.04 -4.45
CA GLY A 380 1.00 2.98 -3.44
C GLY A 380 -0.34 2.65 -2.76
N LEU A 381 -1.47 3.03 -3.35
CA LEU A 381 -2.79 2.62 -2.88
C LEU A 381 -3.21 1.29 -3.53
N PRO A 382 -4.01 0.46 -2.84
CA PRO A 382 -4.55 -0.77 -3.43
C PRO A 382 -5.38 -0.47 -4.68
N TRP A 383 -5.22 -1.28 -5.71
CA TRP A 383 -5.97 -1.15 -6.97
C TRP A 383 -5.85 0.22 -7.64
N LEU A 384 -4.73 0.92 -7.45
CA LEU A 384 -4.50 2.23 -8.05
C LEU A 384 -4.53 2.17 -9.59
N SER A 385 -3.88 1.18 -10.17
CA SER A 385 -3.91 0.84 -11.60
C SER A 385 -4.14 -0.64 -11.84
N ARG A 386 -3.80 -1.49 -10.87
CA ARG A 386 -3.88 -2.95 -10.95
C ARG A 386 -3.83 -3.57 -9.54
N ARG A 387 -4.03 -4.88 -9.46
CA ARG A 387 -3.93 -5.65 -8.21
C ARG A 387 -2.58 -5.45 -7.49
N GLY A 388 -1.49 -5.40 -8.25
CA GLY A 388 -0.12 -5.24 -7.72
C GLY A 388 0.22 -3.86 -7.15
N SER A 389 -0.59 -2.82 -7.37
CA SER A 389 -0.26 -1.40 -7.12
C SER A 389 0.25 -1.07 -5.72
N ALA A 390 -0.22 -1.75 -4.67
CA ALA A 390 0.20 -1.49 -3.29
C ALA A 390 1.36 -2.37 -2.82
N PHE A 391 1.77 -3.37 -3.63
CA PHE A 391 2.88 -4.26 -3.31
C PHE A 391 4.22 -3.66 -3.73
N ILE A 392 5.34 -4.15 -3.17
CA ILE A 392 6.68 -3.65 -3.46
C ILE A 392 6.93 -3.68 -4.97
N TRP A 393 6.77 -4.84 -5.59
CA TRP A 393 6.96 -5.00 -7.03
C TRP A 393 6.08 -4.05 -7.86
N GLY A 394 4.79 -3.96 -7.54
CA GLY A 394 3.82 -3.25 -8.40
C GLY A 394 3.91 -1.73 -8.29
N VAL A 395 4.22 -1.19 -7.12
CA VAL A 395 4.30 0.26 -6.88
C VAL A 395 5.39 0.93 -7.73
N TRP A 396 6.47 0.20 -8.02
CA TRP A 396 7.56 0.69 -8.86
C TRP A 396 7.08 1.04 -10.28
N HIS A 397 6.22 0.21 -10.85
CA HIS A 397 5.64 0.44 -12.18
C HIS A 397 4.64 1.59 -12.21
N ASP A 398 3.84 1.75 -11.14
CA ASP A 398 2.93 2.89 -11.01
C ASP A 398 3.71 4.20 -10.83
N ALA A 399 4.81 4.19 -10.08
CA ALA A 399 5.71 5.33 -9.94
C ALA A 399 6.31 5.75 -11.29
N LYS A 400 6.71 4.78 -12.13
CA LYS A 400 7.17 5.05 -13.48
C LYS A 400 6.11 5.75 -14.33
N HIS A 401 4.88 5.26 -14.32
CA HIS A 401 3.76 5.86 -15.05
C HIS A 401 3.50 7.30 -14.63
N ILE A 402 3.49 7.57 -13.32
CA ILE A 402 3.28 8.92 -12.78
C ILE A 402 4.45 9.85 -13.18
N ALA A 403 5.69 9.38 -13.10
CA ALA A 403 6.86 10.17 -13.48
C ALA A 403 6.85 10.53 -14.98
N ASP A 404 6.52 9.58 -15.84
CA ASP A 404 6.36 9.81 -17.29
C ASP A 404 5.26 10.86 -17.56
N HIS A 405 4.14 10.79 -16.83
CA HIS A 405 3.07 11.78 -16.93
C HIS A 405 3.55 13.18 -16.49
N ILE A 406 4.27 13.27 -15.36
CA ILE A 406 4.83 14.54 -14.86
C ILE A 406 5.75 15.18 -15.92
N VAL A 407 6.66 14.41 -16.51
CA VAL A 407 7.56 14.92 -17.57
C VAL A 407 6.78 15.39 -18.79
N THR A 408 5.75 14.65 -19.19
CA THR A 408 4.89 15.01 -20.31
C THR A 408 4.20 16.36 -20.03
N GLN A 409 3.60 16.52 -18.85
CA GLN A 409 2.96 17.79 -18.46
C GLN A 409 3.95 18.97 -18.43
N ARG A 410 5.17 18.74 -17.92
CA ARG A 410 6.23 19.76 -17.90
C ARG A 410 6.58 20.24 -19.31
N LYS A 411 6.70 19.32 -20.27
CA LYS A 411 6.98 19.69 -21.67
C LYS A 411 5.89 20.55 -22.30
N TYR A 412 4.61 20.20 -22.06
CA TYR A 412 3.51 21.02 -22.59
C TYR A 412 3.43 22.40 -21.96
N LEU A 413 3.66 22.52 -20.66
CA LEU A 413 3.66 23.81 -19.97
C LEU A 413 4.82 24.70 -20.44
N ALA A 414 6.03 24.15 -20.57
CA ALA A 414 7.19 24.89 -21.09
C ALA A 414 6.94 25.41 -22.52
N TYR A 415 6.35 24.58 -23.39
CA TYR A 415 6.01 25.02 -24.76
C TYR A 415 5.01 26.18 -24.77
N TYR A 416 4.04 26.18 -23.86
CA TYR A 416 3.07 27.29 -23.74
C TYR A 416 3.74 28.59 -23.29
N ASP A 417 4.62 28.50 -22.27
CA ASP A 417 5.34 29.67 -21.75
C ASP A 417 6.28 30.27 -22.81
N ASP A 418 7.02 29.45 -23.54
CA ASP A 418 7.89 29.88 -24.65
C ASP A 418 7.10 30.55 -25.75
N SER A 419 5.91 30.04 -26.09
CA SER A 419 5.05 30.62 -27.12
C SER A 419 4.48 31.97 -26.71
N GLN A 420 4.16 32.20 -25.45
CA GLN A 420 3.70 33.50 -24.92
C GLN A 420 4.86 34.50 -24.88
N GLY A 421 6.06 34.07 -24.45
CA GLY A 421 7.28 34.89 -24.46
C GLY A 421 7.62 35.39 -25.87
N GLN A 422 7.59 34.52 -26.89
CA GLN A 422 7.80 34.89 -28.27
C GLN A 422 6.71 35.82 -28.82
N ALA A 423 5.44 35.64 -28.44
CA ALA A 423 4.36 36.50 -28.84
C ALA A 423 4.47 37.90 -28.21
N GLN A 424 4.97 37.98 -26.99
CA GLN A 424 5.20 39.23 -26.27
C GLN A 424 6.40 40.00 -26.86
N SER A 425 7.52 39.32 -27.12
CA SER A 425 8.70 39.91 -27.80
C SER A 425 8.31 40.48 -29.17
N ARG A 426 7.55 39.74 -29.97
CA ARG A 426 7.06 40.22 -31.28
C ARG A 426 6.16 41.46 -31.18
N ARG A 427 5.35 41.56 -30.12
CA ARG A 427 4.51 42.75 -29.87
C ARG A 427 5.36 43.93 -29.45
N GLU A 428 6.37 43.73 -28.60
CA GLU A 428 7.30 44.77 -28.18
C GLU A 428 8.14 45.30 -29.36
N GLU A 429 8.67 44.42 -30.19
CA GLU A 429 9.36 44.80 -31.43
C GLU A 429 8.45 45.57 -32.42
N SER A 430 7.17 45.18 -32.51
CA SER A 430 6.23 45.86 -33.39
C SER A 430 5.87 47.25 -32.88
N VAL A 431 5.82 47.47 -31.55
CA VAL A 431 5.56 48.77 -30.93
C VAL A 431 6.78 49.68 -31.05
N GLU A 432 8.00 49.16 -30.90
CA GLU A 432 9.23 49.94 -31.11
C GLU A 432 9.40 50.37 -32.57
N ASN A 433 9.13 49.45 -33.52
CA ASN A 433 9.18 49.80 -34.95
C ASN A 433 8.14 50.84 -35.37
N THR A 434 6.93 50.80 -34.76
CA THR A 434 5.88 51.79 -34.99
C THR A 434 6.23 53.16 -34.40
N SER A 435 6.89 53.19 -33.23
CA SER A 435 7.37 54.41 -32.58
C SER A 435 8.58 55.03 -33.29
N ALA A 436 9.47 54.22 -33.87
CA ALA A 436 10.60 54.66 -34.68
C ALA A 436 10.14 55.25 -36.03
N GLY A 437 9.15 54.62 -36.71
CA GLY A 437 8.55 55.11 -37.92
C GLY A 437 7.83 56.46 -37.76
N SER A 438 7.22 56.69 -36.60
CA SER A 438 6.54 57.96 -36.27
C SER A 438 7.51 59.11 -35.99
N ARG A 439 8.77 58.86 -35.62
CA ARG A 439 9.84 59.86 -35.44
C ARG A 439 10.46 60.30 -36.76
N ILE A 440 10.50 59.45 -37.76
CA ILE A 440 11.10 59.75 -39.07
C ILE A 440 10.16 60.67 -39.90
N HIS A 441 8.84 60.59 -39.74
CA HIS A 441 7.89 61.43 -40.43
C HIS A 441 7.80 62.85 -39.86
N LYS A 442 8.23 63.10 -38.61
CA LYS A 442 8.24 64.48 -38.04
C LYS A 442 9.48 65.32 -38.35
N VAL A 443 10.53 64.77 -38.97
CA VAL A 443 11.76 65.52 -39.32
C VAL A 443 11.74 66.01 -40.77
N SER A 444 10.84 65.52 -41.63
CA SER A 444 10.76 65.94 -43.04
C SER A 444 9.86 67.18 -43.34
N GLU A 445 9.16 67.70 -42.34
CA GLU A 445 8.30 68.87 -42.49
C GLU A 445 8.86 70.20 -41.93
N MET A 446 10.11 70.24 -41.50
CA MET A 446 10.79 71.46 -41.06
C MET A 446 11.99 71.82 -41.94
N GLY A 447 11.75 72.13 -43.21
CA GLY A 447 12.85 72.61 -44.08
C GLY A 447 12.38 73.01 -45.44
N VAL A 448 11.61 74.08 -45.54
CA VAL A 448 11.58 75.07 -46.66
C VAL A 448 10.75 76.25 -46.18
N ASN A 449 11.47 77.30 -45.68
CA ASN A 449 11.31 78.70 -46.07
C ASN A 449 12.38 79.57 -45.41
#